data_d4c62227f4b1da9d1e38720c2c38ed48
#
_entry.id   d4c62227f4b1da9d1e38720c2c38ed48
#
_cell.length_a   1.000
_cell.length_b   1.000
_cell.length_c   1.000
_cell.angle_alpha   90.00
_cell.angle_beta   90.00
_cell.angle_gamma   90.00
#
_symmetry.space_group_name_H-M   'P 1'
#
loop_
_entity.id
_entity.type
_entity.pdbx_description
1 polymer ?
#
loop_
_entity_poly.entity_id
_entity_poly.type
_entity_poly.pdbx_seq_one_letter_code
_entity_poly.pdbx_strand_id
1 'polypeptide(L)'
;MGMDTGQKEMRKLMKFMAFAGILLFALLMLPVLSLSFVNRASGDDYGYGALTRAAWMSSHSLPAVIGAACQTVRNYYGGWQGTWFSVFAFSLQPEVFHDGAYVIVAFLMVFLWCGSTFYL
;
A
#
# COMPACT_ATOMS: atom_id res chain seq x y z
N MET A 1 0.12 7.36 50.95
CA MET A 1 0.52 8.58 50.23
C MET A 1 1.67 8.40 49.25
N GLY A 2 2.52 7.37 49.36
CA GLY A 2 3.63 7.10 48.43
C GLY A 2 3.28 6.42 47.10
N MET A 3 2.13 5.76 47.00
CA MET A 3 1.71 5.05 45.78
C MET A 3 1.32 5.98 44.61
N ASP A 4 0.81 7.15 44.88
CA ASP A 4 0.35 8.12 43.86
C ASP A 4 1.53 8.78 43.11
N THR A 5 2.63 9.03 43.76
CA THR A 5 3.82 9.65 43.15
C THR A 5 4.50 8.71 42.18
N GLY A 6 4.69 7.44 42.55
CA GLY A 6 5.28 6.43 41.70
C GLY A 6 4.45 6.15 40.44
N GLN A 7 3.13 6.12 40.57
CA GLN A 7 2.22 5.98 39.42
C GLN A 7 2.31 7.16 38.46
N LYS A 8 2.44 8.38 38.96
CA LYS A 8 2.60 9.58 38.11
C LYS A 8 3.91 9.55 37.33
N GLU A 9 4.99 9.19 37.97
CA GLU A 9 6.29 9.07 37.29
C GLU A 9 6.29 7.94 36.25
N MET A 10 5.70 6.79 36.56
CA MET A 10 5.54 5.70 35.59
C MET A 10 4.73 6.14 34.36
N ARG A 11 3.65 6.87 34.55
CA ARG A 11 2.84 7.41 33.43
C ARG A 11 3.62 8.41 32.59
N LYS A 12 4.44 9.27 33.18
CA LYS A 12 5.33 10.19 32.45
C LYS A 12 6.33 9.42 31.61
N LEU A 13 6.98 8.42 32.20
CA LEU A 13 7.92 7.57 31.50
C LEU A 13 7.28 6.85 30.30
N MET A 14 6.09 6.25 30.50
CA MET A 14 5.37 5.59 29.41
C MET A 14 5.01 6.55 28.27
N LYS A 15 4.54 7.78 28.60
CA LYS A 15 4.26 8.81 27.60
C LYS A 15 5.52 9.23 26.84
N PHE A 16 6.61 9.40 27.55
CA PHE A 16 7.90 9.73 26.93
C PHE A 16 8.37 8.62 25.99
N MET A 17 8.31 7.37 26.43
CA MET A 17 8.68 6.21 25.61
C MET A 17 7.78 6.08 24.38
N ALA A 18 6.47 6.28 24.55
CA ALA A 18 5.52 6.27 23.41
C ALA A 18 5.83 7.39 22.41
N PHE A 19 6.08 8.60 22.88
CA PHE A 19 6.46 9.72 22.02
C PHE A 19 7.79 9.46 21.29
N ALA A 20 8.80 8.99 22.01
CA ALA A 20 10.09 8.64 21.42
C ALA A 20 9.96 7.53 20.37
N GLY A 21 9.13 6.52 20.64
CA GLY A 21 8.82 5.45 19.70
C GLY A 21 8.13 5.96 18.42
N ILE A 22 7.14 6.83 18.56
CA ILE A 22 6.46 7.45 17.42
C ILE A 22 7.44 8.30 16.59
N LEU A 23 8.27 9.10 17.26
CA LEU A 23 9.27 9.93 16.58
C LEU A 23 10.29 9.07 15.83
N LEU A 24 10.80 8.02 16.48
CA LEU A 24 11.72 7.08 15.83
C LEU A 24 11.07 6.38 14.63
N PHE A 25 9.83 5.93 14.78
CA PHE A 25 9.07 5.34 13.67
C PHE A 25 8.92 6.32 12.50
N ALA A 26 8.53 7.57 12.78
CA ALA A 26 8.40 8.59 11.75
C ALA A 26 9.74 8.84 11.02
N LEU A 27 10.84 8.93 11.76
CA LEU A 27 12.18 9.10 11.17
C LEU A 27 12.60 7.91 10.30
N LEU A 28 12.30 6.68 10.73
CA LEU A 28 12.60 5.46 9.97
C LEU A 28 11.73 5.33 8.71
N MET A 29 10.53 5.93 8.70
CA MET A 29 9.67 5.94 7.52
C MET A 29 10.09 6.98 6.46
N LEU A 30 10.85 8.00 6.82
CA LEU A 30 11.30 9.03 5.86
C LEU A 30 12.03 8.45 4.65
N PRO A 31 13.05 7.58 4.78
CA PRO A 31 13.71 7.00 3.61
C PRO A 31 12.76 6.13 2.77
N VAL A 32 11.87 5.37 3.39
CA VAL A 32 10.87 4.54 2.67
C VAL A 32 9.95 5.41 1.83
N LEU A 33 9.40 6.47 2.42
CA LEU A 33 8.53 7.41 1.73
C LEU A 33 9.29 8.23 0.67
N SER A 34 10.56 8.57 0.92
CA SER A 34 11.39 9.24 -0.07
C SER A 34 11.66 8.37 -1.29
N LEU A 35 11.94 7.08 -1.09
CA LEU A 35 12.14 6.13 -2.18
C LEU A 35 10.86 5.92 -2.99
N SER A 36 9.68 6.09 -2.40
CA SER A 36 8.41 5.92 -3.12
C SER A 36 8.25 6.90 -4.28
N PHE A 37 8.85 8.10 -4.22
CA PHE A 37 8.79 9.08 -5.30
C PHE A 37 9.57 8.68 -6.56
N VAL A 38 10.51 7.75 -6.42
CA VAL A 38 11.26 7.18 -7.56
C VAL A 38 10.79 5.76 -7.92
N ASN A 39 9.83 5.24 -7.15
CA ASN A 39 9.26 3.92 -7.40
C ASN A 39 8.41 3.93 -8.68
N ARG A 40 8.56 2.86 -9.47
CA ARG A 40 7.86 2.66 -10.74
C ARG A 40 7.41 1.21 -10.83
N ALA A 41 6.40 0.97 -11.63
CA ALA A 41 6.04 -0.38 -12.03
C ALA A 41 7.27 -1.09 -12.63
N SER A 42 7.47 -2.35 -12.29
CA SER A 42 8.61 -3.13 -12.76
C SER A 42 8.26 -4.62 -12.88
N GLY A 43 8.95 -5.32 -13.75
CA GLY A 43 8.79 -6.78 -13.90
C GLY A 43 7.33 -7.18 -14.12
N ASP A 44 6.80 -7.96 -13.20
CA ASP A 44 5.45 -8.54 -13.27
C ASP A 44 4.33 -7.50 -13.25
N ASP A 45 4.57 -6.31 -12.70
CA ASP A 45 3.57 -5.23 -12.67
C ASP A 45 3.11 -4.86 -14.08
N TYR A 46 4.03 -4.85 -15.05
CA TYR A 46 3.69 -4.61 -16.45
C TYR A 46 2.83 -5.72 -17.04
N GLY A 47 3.10 -6.98 -16.67
CA GLY A 47 2.31 -8.12 -17.11
C GLY A 47 0.87 -8.06 -16.57
N TYR A 48 0.71 -7.81 -15.28
CA TYR A 48 -0.60 -7.70 -14.64
C TYR A 48 -1.38 -6.47 -15.12
N GLY A 49 -0.71 -5.34 -15.31
CA GLY A 49 -1.33 -4.07 -15.72
C GLY A 49 -1.57 -3.90 -17.21
N ALA A 50 -1.06 -4.78 -18.08
CA ALA A 50 -1.07 -4.57 -19.53
C ALA A 50 -2.45 -4.40 -20.13
N LEU A 51 -3.38 -5.33 -19.86
CA LEU A 51 -4.73 -5.30 -20.41
C LEU A 51 -5.55 -4.16 -19.83
N THR A 52 -5.43 -3.91 -18.54
CA THR A 52 -6.16 -2.84 -17.85
C THR A 52 -5.70 -1.45 -18.29
N ARG A 53 -4.37 -1.28 -18.47
CA ARG A 53 -3.84 -0.04 -19.02
C ARG A 53 -4.30 0.19 -20.46
N ALA A 54 -4.25 -0.82 -21.31
CA ALA A 54 -4.76 -0.72 -22.68
C ALA A 54 -6.24 -0.35 -22.70
N ALA A 55 -7.05 -0.95 -21.84
CA ALA A 55 -8.48 -0.63 -21.70
C ALA A 55 -8.69 0.81 -21.22
N TRP A 56 -7.89 1.28 -20.25
CA TRP A 56 -7.96 2.66 -19.78
C TRP A 56 -7.57 3.67 -20.88
N MET A 57 -6.44 3.44 -21.55
CA MET A 57 -5.95 4.33 -22.61
C MET A 57 -6.90 4.42 -23.81
N SER A 58 -7.65 3.35 -24.11
CA SER A 58 -8.58 3.32 -25.25
C SER A 58 -9.94 3.92 -24.96
N SER A 59 -10.45 3.79 -23.74
CA SER A 59 -11.86 4.12 -23.44
C SER A 59 -12.07 5.05 -22.26
N HIS A 60 -11.07 5.22 -21.38
CA HIS A 60 -11.19 5.92 -20.09
C HIS A 60 -12.40 5.44 -19.25
N SER A 61 -12.76 4.16 -19.40
CA SER A 61 -13.96 3.55 -18.82
C SER A 61 -13.59 2.56 -17.72
N LEU A 62 -14.04 2.81 -16.49
CA LEU A 62 -13.82 1.89 -15.37
C LEU A 62 -14.43 0.49 -15.61
N PRO A 63 -15.65 0.34 -16.16
CA PRO A 63 -16.16 -0.98 -16.51
C PRO A 63 -15.27 -1.76 -17.47
N ALA A 64 -14.68 -1.08 -18.47
CA ALA A 64 -13.74 -1.72 -19.40
C ALA A 64 -12.45 -2.18 -18.67
N VAL A 65 -11.93 -1.36 -17.76
CA VAL A 65 -10.76 -1.71 -16.94
C VAL A 65 -11.05 -2.92 -16.04
N ILE A 66 -12.22 -2.96 -15.38
CA ILE A 66 -12.63 -4.10 -14.55
C ILE A 66 -12.78 -5.37 -15.40
N GLY A 67 -13.38 -5.27 -16.59
CA GLY A 67 -13.47 -6.38 -17.53
C GLY A 67 -12.09 -6.91 -17.93
N ALA A 68 -11.13 -6.03 -18.21
CA ALA A 68 -9.76 -6.37 -18.54
C ALA A 68 -9.04 -7.01 -17.34
N ALA A 69 -9.26 -6.52 -16.11
CA ALA A 69 -8.73 -7.14 -14.90
C ALA A 69 -9.24 -8.57 -14.71
N CYS A 70 -10.53 -8.81 -14.91
CA CYS A 70 -11.11 -10.15 -14.88
C CYS A 70 -10.50 -11.07 -15.95
N GLN A 71 -10.21 -10.54 -17.14
CA GLN A 71 -9.53 -11.30 -18.19
C GLN A 71 -8.09 -11.64 -17.80
N THR A 72 -7.35 -10.70 -17.21
CA THR A 72 -6.02 -10.96 -16.66
C THR A 72 -6.06 -12.10 -15.64
N VAL A 73 -7.01 -12.05 -14.70
CA VAL A 73 -7.21 -13.12 -13.70
C VAL A 73 -7.42 -14.47 -14.38
N ARG A 74 -8.30 -14.58 -15.38
CA ARG A 74 -8.54 -15.82 -16.10
C ARG A 74 -7.28 -16.37 -16.76
N ASN A 75 -6.50 -15.51 -17.40
CA ASN A 75 -5.27 -15.89 -18.08
C ASN A 75 -4.25 -16.48 -17.10
N TYR A 76 -4.05 -15.83 -15.94
CA TYR A 76 -3.10 -16.29 -14.93
C TYR A 76 -3.59 -17.50 -14.14
N TYR A 77 -4.88 -17.58 -13.83
CA TYR A 77 -5.46 -18.69 -13.07
C TYR A 77 -5.33 -20.02 -13.81
N GLY A 78 -5.53 -20.02 -15.13
CA GLY A 78 -5.43 -21.22 -15.95
C GLY A 78 -4.00 -21.65 -16.27
N GLY A 79 -3.03 -20.73 -16.15
CA GLY A 79 -1.67 -20.94 -16.63
C GLY A 79 -0.60 -21.09 -15.55
N TRP A 80 -0.70 -20.38 -14.44
CA TRP A 80 0.44 -20.27 -13.53
C TRP A 80 0.08 -20.31 -12.04
N GLN A 81 -0.88 -19.53 -11.55
CA GLN A 81 -1.18 -19.51 -10.10
C GLN A 81 -2.64 -19.21 -9.80
N GLY A 82 -3.15 -19.89 -8.76
CA GLY A 82 -4.53 -19.77 -8.31
C GLY A 82 -4.84 -18.54 -7.42
N THR A 83 -3.91 -17.58 -7.27
CA THR A 83 -4.08 -16.38 -6.43
C THR A 83 -4.87 -15.29 -7.14
N TRP A 84 -6.11 -15.60 -7.51
CA TRP A 84 -6.97 -14.73 -8.32
C TRP A 84 -7.15 -13.32 -7.76
N PHE A 85 -7.28 -13.18 -6.43
CA PHE A 85 -7.47 -11.87 -5.81
C PHE A 85 -6.23 -10.98 -5.91
N SER A 86 -5.05 -11.55 -5.71
CA SER A 86 -3.78 -10.80 -5.85
C SER A 86 -3.59 -10.33 -7.28
N VAL A 87 -3.83 -11.20 -8.27
CA VAL A 87 -3.74 -10.84 -9.69
C VAL A 87 -4.74 -9.75 -10.04
N PHE A 88 -5.98 -9.83 -9.54
CA PHE A 88 -6.99 -8.79 -9.73
C PHE A 88 -6.54 -7.45 -9.14
N ALA A 89 -6.06 -7.44 -7.88
CA ALA A 89 -5.59 -6.24 -7.22
C ALA A 89 -4.39 -5.61 -7.94
N PHE A 90 -3.40 -6.41 -8.33
CA PHE A 90 -2.24 -5.93 -9.09
C PHE A 90 -2.59 -5.43 -10.49
N SER A 91 -3.63 -5.98 -11.12
CA SER A 91 -4.13 -5.49 -12.40
C SER A 91 -4.74 -4.09 -12.31
N LEU A 92 -5.13 -3.65 -11.11
CA LEU A 92 -5.74 -2.34 -10.86
C LEU A 92 -4.77 -1.35 -10.19
N GLN A 93 -3.47 -1.60 -10.27
CA GLN A 93 -2.46 -0.72 -9.70
C GLN A 93 -2.58 0.73 -10.23
N PRO A 94 -2.19 1.74 -9.45
CA PRO A 94 -2.40 3.14 -9.82
C PRO A 94 -1.73 3.56 -11.14
N GLU A 95 -0.61 2.94 -11.51
CA GLU A 95 0.11 3.20 -12.77
C GLU A 95 -0.73 2.88 -14.02
N VAL A 96 -1.76 2.03 -13.89
CA VAL A 96 -2.73 1.76 -14.96
C VAL A 96 -3.45 3.02 -15.39
N PHE A 97 -3.74 3.91 -14.46
CA PHE A 97 -4.53 5.12 -14.67
C PHE A 97 -3.69 6.35 -14.99
N HIS A 98 -2.49 6.45 -14.41
CA HIS A 98 -1.62 7.61 -14.59
C HIS A 98 -0.15 7.23 -14.40
N ASP A 99 0.71 7.70 -15.31
CA ASP A 99 2.16 7.49 -15.22
C ASP A 99 2.73 8.12 -13.94
N GLY A 100 3.52 7.36 -13.21
CA GLY A 100 4.11 7.80 -11.94
C GLY A 100 3.17 7.71 -10.73
N ALA A 101 1.93 7.24 -10.89
CA ALA A 101 1.00 7.06 -9.78
C ALA A 101 1.38 5.91 -8.84
N TYR A 102 2.40 5.13 -9.18
CA TYR A 102 2.88 4.02 -8.33
C TYR A 102 3.37 4.48 -6.95
N VAL A 103 3.78 5.74 -6.83
CA VAL A 103 4.11 6.39 -5.55
C VAL A 103 3.00 6.25 -4.51
N ILE A 104 1.74 6.25 -4.93
CA ILE A 104 0.57 6.13 -4.05
C ILE A 104 0.56 4.81 -3.27
N VAL A 105 1.11 3.74 -3.85
CA VAL A 105 1.12 2.40 -3.25
C VAL A 105 1.85 2.41 -1.90
N ALA A 106 3.03 3.04 -1.83
CA ALA A 106 3.81 3.10 -0.59
C ALA A 106 3.05 3.86 0.52
N PHE A 107 2.46 5.01 0.18
CA PHE A 107 1.65 5.78 1.14
C PHE A 107 0.41 5.01 1.60
N LEU A 108 -0.28 4.36 0.68
CA LEU A 108 -1.45 3.54 1.00
C LEU A 108 -1.08 2.39 1.94
N MET A 109 0.02 1.69 1.67
CA MET A 109 0.49 0.58 2.51
C MET A 109 0.84 1.05 3.92
N VAL A 110 1.57 2.17 4.06
CA VAL A 110 1.89 2.75 5.37
C VAL A 110 0.60 3.17 6.10
N PHE A 111 -0.33 3.81 5.41
CA PHE A 111 -1.61 4.23 5.97
C PHE A 111 -2.44 3.03 6.47
N LEU A 112 -2.58 1.99 5.66
CA LEU A 112 -3.33 0.79 6.03
C LEU A 112 -2.67 0.04 7.20
N TRP A 113 -1.33 -0.02 7.20
CA TRP A 113 -0.60 -0.65 8.29
C TRP A 113 -0.74 0.12 9.61
N CYS A 114 -0.57 1.44 9.58
CA CYS A 114 -0.82 2.28 10.76
C CYS A 114 -2.28 2.15 11.22
N GLY A 115 -3.24 2.26 10.30
CA GLY A 115 -4.66 2.15 10.62
C GLY A 115 -5.02 0.82 11.27
N SER A 116 -4.52 -0.31 10.75
CA SER A 116 -4.75 -1.62 11.36
C SER A 116 -4.13 -1.76 12.74
N THR A 117 -2.93 -1.18 12.94
CA THR A 117 -2.25 -1.20 14.24
C THR A 117 -2.99 -0.40 15.32
N PHE A 118 -3.61 0.72 14.94
CA PHE A 118 -4.38 1.56 15.88
C PHE A 118 -5.80 1.03 16.12
N TYR A 119 -6.32 0.20 15.21
CA TYR A 119 -7.65 -0.39 15.37
C TYR A 119 -7.65 -1.62 16.29
N LEU A 120 -6.54 -2.35 16.37
CA LEU A 120 -6.36 -3.53 17.24
C LEU A 120 -6.00 -3.14 18.67
#